data_7391f31d27856970d431d50e49061d49
#
_entry.id   7391f31d27856970d431d50e49061d49
#
_cell.length_a   1.000
_cell.length_b   1.000
_cell.length_c   1.000
_cell.angle_alpha   90.00
_cell.angle_beta   90.00
_cell.angle_gamma   90.00
#
_symmetry.space_group_name_H-M   'P 1'
#
loop_
_entity.id
_entity.type
_entity.pdbx_description
1 polymer ?
#
loop_
_entity_poly.entity_id
_entity_poly.type
_entity_poly.pdbx_seq_one_letter_code
_entity_poly.pdbx_strand_id
1 'polypeptide(L)'
;MNWTFGAAAIGVALVAAGLSGQTAQLPKGQMPDLGRPTKVGDETPLFNFDDYFLGKWTFEWDTPEGALGPSGHIEGTTIYKVIDAGKFYEAVTEATGPGGAFKLRETFAYQKENKTVARYVTDSRGFSFLQAGTIGGDLGGLFTIYFDGSPFVYNGKTVRMKHAMRMLSPLNYKVATTVSVNGGPFTNYGNPWWKKDVTATSK
;
A
#
# COMPACT_ATOMS: atom_id res chain seq x y z
N MET A 1 85.28 -39.02 -29.62
CA MET A 1 84.69 -37.73 -29.17
C MET A 1 83.18 -37.91 -29.16
N ASN A 2 82.65 -38.44 -28.07
CA ASN A 2 81.20 -38.81 -27.95
C ASN A 2 80.56 -37.79 -27.01
N TRP A 3 79.60 -37.09 -27.54
CA TRP A 3 78.73 -36.20 -26.76
C TRP A 3 77.39 -36.89 -26.54
N THR A 4 77.17 -37.22 -25.28
CA THR A 4 75.86 -37.73 -24.81
C THR A 4 74.96 -36.56 -24.38
N PHE A 5 73.88 -36.34 -25.07
CA PHE A 5 72.85 -35.39 -24.63
C PHE A 5 71.89 -36.08 -23.63
N GLY A 6 71.98 -35.60 -22.40
CA GLY A 6 70.95 -36.01 -21.39
C GLY A 6 69.66 -35.27 -21.60
N ALA A 7 68.60 -36.03 -21.80
CA ALA A 7 67.23 -35.51 -21.85
C ALA A 7 66.74 -35.30 -20.43
N ALA A 8 66.52 -34.05 -20.04
CA ALA A 8 65.79 -33.69 -18.80
C ALA A 8 64.28 -33.71 -19.06
N ALA A 9 63.60 -34.68 -18.48
CA ALA A 9 62.13 -34.71 -18.47
C ALA A 9 61.60 -33.77 -17.43
N ILE A 10 60.98 -32.65 -17.85
CA ILE A 10 60.26 -31.74 -17.00
C ILE A 10 58.86 -32.31 -16.81
N GLY A 11 58.61 -32.86 -15.62
CA GLY A 11 57.29 -33.29 -15.21
C GLY A 11 56.44 -32.07 -14.85
N VAL A 12 55.48 -31.74 -15.69
CA VAL A 12 54.45 -30.74 -15.36
C VAL A 12 53.40 -31.40 -14.47
N ALA A 13 53.46 -31.13 -13.17
CA ALA A 13 52.41 -31.51 -12.25
C ALA A 13 51.20 -30.57 -12.45
N LEU A 14 50.16 -31.04 -13.14
CA LEU A 14 48.89 -30.38 -13.21
C LEU A 14 48.20 -30.51 -11.83
N VAL A 15 48.33 -29.44 -11.01
CA VAL A 15 47.48 -29.28 -9.84
C VAL A 15 46.11 -28.89 -10.32
N ALA A 16 45.21 -29.84 -10.42
CA ALA A 16 43.78 -29.60 -10.57
C ALA A 16 43.27 -28.96 -9.26
N ALA A 17 43.33 -27.63 -9.18
CA ALA A 17 42.62 -26.89 -8.17
C ALA A 17 41.13 -27.11 -8.44
N GLY A 18 40.51 -28.03 -7.71
CA GLY A 18 39.09 -28.17 -7.64
C GLY A 18 38.46 -26.86 -7.17
N LEU A 19 37.98 -26.09 -8.10
CA LEU A 19 37.02 -25.04 -7.82
C LEU A 19 35.75 -25.72 -7.28
N SER A 20 35.77 -26.10 -6.00
CA SER A 20 34.54 -26.29 -5.25
C SER A 20 33.80 -24.95 -5.31
N GLY A 21 32.91 -24.81 -6.28
CA GLY A 21 31.94 -23.75 -6.29
C GLY A 21 31.19 -23.80 -4.97
N GLN A 22 31.67 -23.07 -3.99
CA GLN A 22 30.80 -22.62 -2.92
C GLN A 22 29.75 -21.76 -3.62
N THR A 23 28.63 -22.39 -3.96
CA THR A 23 27.39 -21.64 -4.08
C THR A 23 27.32 -20.86 -2.77
N ALA A 24 27.68 -19.56 -2.83
CA ALA A 24 27.42 -18.65 -1.75
C ALA A 24 25.93 -18.84 -1.44
N GLN A 25 25.64 -19.63 -0.42
CA GLN A 25 24.32 -19.66 0.16
C GLN A 25 24.12 -18.21 0.58
N LEU A 26 23.38 -17.47 -0.24
CA LEU A 26 22.87 -16.16 0.16
C LEU A 26 22.42 -16.36 1.61
N PRO A 27 22.89 -15.56 2.57
CA PRO A 27 22.37 -15.65 3.92
C PRO A 27 20.86 -15.75 3.70
N LYS A 28 20.25 -16.74 4.32
CA LYS A 28 18.77 -16.82 4.37
C LYS A 28 18.38 -15.50 4.98
N GLY A 29 18.38 -14.50 4.08
CA GLY A 29 18.00 -13.16 4.43
C GLY A 29 16.67 -13.42 5.07
N GLN A 30 16.46 -12.83 6.16
CA GLN A 30 15.16 -12.65 6.74
C GLN A 30 14.34 -11.92 5.68
N MET A 31 14.06 -12.61 4.57
CA MET A 31 12.90 -12.26 3.78
C MET A 31 11.77 -12.25 4.80
N PRO A 32 11.12 -11.11 5.02
CA PRO A 32 9.85 -11.15 5.71
C PRO A 32 9.10 -12.29 5.05
N ASP A 33 8.43 -13.11 5.83
CA ASP A 33 7.75 -14.36 5.39
C ASP A 33 6.60 -14.01 4.41
N LEU A 34 7.00 -13.37 3.34
CA LEU A 34 6.18 -12.94 2.21
C LEU A 34 6.05 -14.15 1.30
N GLY A 35 5.23 -15.09 1.71
CA GLY A 35 4.92 -16.22 0.87
C GLY A 35 5.54 -17.53 1.33
N ARG A 36 5.29 -17.90 2.57
CA ARG A 36 5.35 -19.32 2.88
C ARG A 36 4.44 -20.07 1.87
N PRO A 37 4.87 -21.24 1.40
CA PRO A 37 4.02 -22.04 0.53
C PRO A 37 2.65 -22.25 1.19
N THR A 38 1.58 -21.97 0.48
CA THR A 38 0.22 -22.22 0.93
C THR A 38 0.03 -23.72 1.11
N LYS A 39 -0.52 -24.14 2.26
CA LYS A 39 -0.90 -25.51 2.54
C LYS A 39 -2.41 -25.65 2.40
N VAL A 40 -2.87 -26.84 2.06
CA VAL A 40 -4.29 -27.15 2.07
C VAL A 40 -4.80 -26.92 3.52
N GLY A 41 -5.81 -26.06 3.68
CA GLY A 41 -6.34 -25.67 4.99
C GLY A 41 -5.78 -24.36 5.56
N ASP A 42 -4.84 -23.70 4.88
CA ASP A 42 -4.40 -22.35 5.28
C ASP A 42 -5.54 -21.35 5.09
N GLU A 43 -5.84 -20.59 6.13
CA GLU A 43 -6.84 -19.51 6.07
C GLU A 43 -6.16 -18.16 5.83
N THR A 44 -6.79 -17.31 5.03
CA THR A 44 -6.36 -15.92 4.87
C THR A 44 -6.46 -15.20 6.22
N PRO A 45 -5.39 -14.55 6.70
CA PRO A 45 -5.42 -13.81 7.95
C PRO A 45 -6.56 -12.78 7.97
N LEU A 46 -7.14 -12.55 9.14
CA LEU A 46 -8.09 -11.46 9.32
C LEU A 46 -7.33 -10.14 9.39
N PHE A 47 -7.81 -9.15 8.67
CA PHE A 47 -7.24 -7.82 8.70
C PHE A 47 -7.36 -7.20 10.08
N ASN A 48 -6.27 -6.67 10.61
CA ASN A 48 -6.26 -5.92 11.85
C ASN A 48 -6.15 -4.42 11.55
N PHE A 49 -7.23 -3.70 11.74
CA PHE A 49 -7.29 -2.27 11.44
C PHE A 49 -6.32 -1.46 12.32
N ASP A 50 -6.12 -1.86 13.57
CA ASP A 50 -5.25 -1.18 14.52
C ASP A 50 -3.78 -1.22 14.07
N ASP A 51 -3.31 -2.37 13.63
CA ASP A 51 -1.92 -2.56 13.21
C ASP A 51 -1.59 -1.75 11.94
N TYR A 52 -2.56 -1.70 11.02
CA TYR A 52 -2.34 -1.12 9.70
C TYR A 52 -2.62 0.37 9.62
N PHE A 53 -3.60 0.90 10.37
CA PHE A 53 -4.02 2.29 10.17
C PHE A 53 -3.66 3.24 11.30
N LEU A 54 -3.73 2.83 12.57
CA LEU A 54 -3.59 3.76 13.68
C LEU A 54 -2.30 4.56 13.63
N GLY A 55 -2.42 5.86 13.95
CA GLY A 55 -1.31 6.81 13.99
C GLY A 55 -1.38 7.87 12.91
N LYS A 56 -0.26 8.56 12.72
CA LYS A 56 -0.11 9.66 11.77
C LYS A 56 0.53 9.17 10.48
N TRP A 57 0.01 9.68 9.36
CA TRP A 57 0.43 9.36 8.01
C TRP A 57 0.67 10.62 7.21
N THR A 58 1.60 10.57 6.26
CA THR A 58 1.84 11.62 5.27
C THR A 58 1.57 11.08 3.87
N PHE A 59 1.14 11.94 2.97
CA PHE A 59 0.92 11.57 1.57
C PHE A 59 1.20 12.73 0.63
N GLU A 60 1.49 12.35 -0.62
CA GLU A 60 1.60 13.23 -1.75
C GLU A 60 0.76 12.66 -2.89
N TRP A 61 0.07 13.52 -3.62
CA TRP A 61 -0.86 13.11 -4.66
C TRP A 61 -0.88 14.10 -5.82
N ASP A 62 -0.50 13.63 -7.00
CA ASP A 62 -0.69 14.39 -8.22
C ASP A 62 -2.07 14.06 -8.80
N THR A 63 -2.96 15.04 -8.77
CA THR A 63 -4.33 14.90 -9.26
C THR A 63 -4.47 15.42 -10.69
N PRO A 64 -5.23 14.73 -11.56
CA PRO A 64 -5.64 15.31 -12.85
C PRO A 64 -6.71 16.38 -12.63
N GLU A 65 -6.89 17.25 -13.62
CA GLU A 65 -8.04 18.13 -13.67
C GLU A 65 -9.33 17.30 -13.72
N GLY A 66 -10.34 17.71 -12.95
CA GLY A 66 -11.58 16.96 -12.88
C GLY A 66 -12.71 17.65 -12.12
N ALA A 67 -13.72 16.87 -11.79
CA ALA A 67 -14.89 17.38 -11.07
C ALA A 67 -14.58 17.85 -9.63
N LEU A 68 -13.49 17.38 -9.05
CA LEU A 68 -13.11 17.71 -7.67
C LEU A 68 -12.13 18.89 -7.56
N GLY A 69 -11.73 19.47 -8.68
CA GLY A 69 -10.85 20.63 -8.72
C GLY A 69 -9.83 20.61 -9.85
N PRO A 70 -8.94 21.61 -9.91
CA PRO A 70 -7.89 21.70 -10.88
C PRO A 70 -6.82 20.60 -10.69
N SER A 71 -6.08 20.31 -11.75
CA SER A 71 -4.91 19.43 -11.68
C SER A 71 -3.81 20.05 -10.83
N GLY A 72 -3.03 19.22 -10.15
CA GLY A 72 -1.82 19.63 -9.49
C GLY A 72 -1.46 18.76 -8.30
N HIS A 73 -0.44 19.20 -7.58
CA HIS A 73 0.10 18.49 -6.45
C HIS A 73 -0.68 18.78 -5.18
N ILE A 74 -1.02 17.72 -4.46
CA ILE A 74 -1.64 17.75 -3.13
C ILE A 74 -0.69 17.07 -2.16
N GLU A 75 -0.43 17.69 -1.03
CA GLU A 75 0.28 17.10 0.08
C GLU A 75 -0.52 17.21 1.37
N GLY A 76 -0.34 16.28 2.29
CA GLY A 76 -1.11 16.32 3.52
C GLY A 76 -0.73 15.26 4.54
N THR A 77 -1.48 15.31 5.64
CA THR A 77 -1.37 14.36 6.73
C THR A 77 -2.73 13.77 7.06
N THR A 78 -2.75 12.49 7.44
CA THR A 78 -3.95 11.80 7.93
C THR A 78 -3.64 11.22 9.31
N ILE A 79 -4.52 11.43 10.28
CA ILE A 79 -4.40 10.84 11.61
C ILE A 79 -5.58 9.90 11.82
N TYR A 80 -5.27 8.63 12.05
CA TYR A 80 -6.26 7.61 12.39
C TYR A 80 -6.30 7.38 13.90
N LYS A 81 -7.51 7.33 14.44
CA LYS A 81 -7.79 7.12 15.88
C LYS A 81 -8.88 6.07 16.06
N VAL A 82 -8.84 5.38 17.18
CA VAL A 82 -9.91 4.49 17.63
C VAL A 82 -11.05 5.32 18.21
N ILE A 83 -12.30 4.97 17.88
CA ILE A 83 -13.52 5.42 18.56
C ILE A 83 -14.04 4.29 19.46
N ASP A 84 -14.20 3.08 18.89
CA ASP A 84 -14.53 1.85 19.61
C ASP A 84 -13.66 0.73 19.04
N ALA A 85 -12.80 0.17 19.89
CA ALA A 85 -11.75 -0.77 19.49
C ALA A 85 -12.30 -1.95 18.68
N GLY A 86 -11.69 -2.21 17.54
CA GLY A 86 -12.05 -3.29 16.63
C GLY A 86 -13.31 -3.04 15.80
N LYS A 87 -14.03 -1.90 15.99
CA LYS A 87 -15.30 -1.64 15.31
C LYS A 87 -15.38 -0.28 14.62
N PHE A 88 -15.04 0.79 15.35
CA PHE A 88 -15.18 2.15 14.83
C PHE A 88 -13.89 2.95 14.95
N TYR A 89 -13.57 3.66 13.88
CA TYR A 89 -12.35 4.45 13.75
C TYR A 89 -12.68 5.81 13.10
N GLU A 90 -11.87 6.80 13.40
CA GLU A 90 -11.89 8.10 12.75
C GLU A 90 -10.57 8.34 12.04
N ALA A 91 -10.64 8.96 10.86
CA ALA A 91 -9.49 9.57 10.21
C ALA A 91 -9.76 11.04 9.96
N VAL A 92 -8.77 11.87 10.29
CA VAL A 92 -8.77 13.30 9.97
C VAL A 92 -7.59 13.58 9.06
N THR A 93 -7.89 14.07 7.86
CA THR A 93 -6.89 14.48 6.88
C THR A 93 -6.87 15.99 6.76
N GLU A 94 -5.70 16.59 6.83
CA GLU A 94 -5.44 17.99 6.52
C GLU A 94 -4.47 18.03 5.33
N ALA A 95 -4.85 18.75 4.30
CA ALA A 95 -4.11 18.79 3.05
C ALA A 95 -4.14 20.15 2.39
N THR A 96 -3.13 20.40 1.55
CA THR A 96 -3.04 21.58 0.70
C THR A 96 -2.85 21.16 -0.74
N GLY A 97 -3.56 21.79 -1.65
CA GLY A 97 -3.49 21.52 -3.08
C GLY A 97 -3.75 22.77 -3.91
N PRO A 98 -3.89 22.64 -5.24
CA PRO A 98 -4.10 23.76 -6.15
C PRO A 98 -5.32 24.62 -5.82
N GLY A 99 -6.36 24.02 -5.21
CA GLY A 99 -7.58 24.71 -4.76
C GLY A 99 -7.48 25.31 -3.34
N GLY A 100 -6.30 25.29 -2.72
CA GLY A 100 -6.07 25.74 -1.34
C GLY A 100 -6.09 24.60 -0.32
N ALA A 101 -6.13 24.96 0.96
CA ALA A 101 -6.18 24.01 2.05
C ALA A 101 -7.59 23.41 2.20
N PHE A 102 -7.66 22.12 2.51
CA PHE A 102 -8.91 21.42 2.78
C PHE A 102 -8.73 20.35 3.86
N LYS A 103 -9.86 19.90 4.41
CA LYS A 103 -9.90 18.92 5.48
C LYS A 103 -10.94 17.84 5.17
N LEU A 104 -10.53 16.58 5.34
CA LEU A 104 -11.42 15.43 5.27
C LEU A 104 -11.60 14.87 6.68
N ARG A 105 -12.82 14.44 6.98
CA ARG A 105 -13.11 13.62 8.15
C ARG A 105 -13.80 12.36 7.71
N GLU A 106 -13.30 11.24 8.16
CA GLU A 106 -13.81 9.92 7.81
C GLU A 106 -14.14 9.15 9.09
N THR A 107 -15.31 8.54 9.11
CA THR A 107 -15.70 7.60 10.16
C THR A 107 -15.83 6.22 9.56
N PHE A 108 -15.09 5.26 10.08
CA PHE A 108 -15.08 3.88 9.61
C PHE A 108 -15.88 3.01 10.57
N ALA A 109 -16.70 2.10 9.98
CA ALA A 109 -17.31 0.98 10.67
C ALA A 109 -16.71 -0.31 10.08
N TYR A 110 -16.07 -1.11 10.92
CA TYR A 110 -15.37 -2.33 10.52
C TYR A 110 -16.05 -3.56 11.11
N GLN A 111 -16.37 -4.54 10.26
CA GLN A 111 -16.88 -5.85 10.65
C GLN A 111 -15.87 -6.92 10.28
N LYS A 112 -15.05 -7.29 11.25
CA LYS A 112 -13.89 -8.17 11.07
C LYS A 112 -14.28 -9.53 10.50
N GLU A 113 -15.30 -10.15 11.06
CA GLU A 113 -15.76 -11.51 10.69
C GLU A 113 -16.28 -11.56 9.26
N ASN A 114 -16.95 -10.49 8.81
CA ASN A 114 -17.52 -10.37 7.47
C ASN A 114 -16.52 -9.81 6.47
N LYS A 115 -15.33 -9.42 6.91
CA LYS A 115 -14.31 -8.76 6.07
C LYS A 115 -14.87 -7.56 5.32
N THR A 116 -15.77 -6.80 5.97
CA THR A 116 -16.42 -5.62 5.38
C THR A 116 -16.10 -4.37 6.17
N VAL A 117 -16.04 -3.26 5.47
CA VAL A 117 -15.83 -1.94 6.05
C VAL A 117 -16.70 -0.93 5.32
N ALA A 118 -17.32 -0.04 6.08
CA ALA A 118 -17.97 1.15 5.55
C ALA A 118 -17.28 2.39 6.07
N ARG A 119 -17.30 3.48 5.31
CA ARG A 119 -16.85 4.78 5.78
C ARG A 119 -17.78 5.89 5.30
N TYR A 120 -17.99 6.86 6.18
CA TYR A 120 -18.61 8.13 5.83
C TYR A 120 -17.53 9.19 5.74
N VAL A 121 -17.49 9.90 4.62
CA VAL A 121 -16.50 10.92 4.33
C VAL A 121 -17.18 12.27 4.26
N THR A 122 -16.65 13.26 4.98
CA THR A 122 -17.01 14.67 4.84
C THR A 122 -15.79 15.47 4.40
N ASP A 123 -15.99 16.39 3.46
CA ASP A 123 -14.95 17.24 2.90
C ASP A 123 -15.29 18.71 3.14
N SER A 124 -14.35 19.49 3.66
CA SER A 124 -14.54 20.92 3.94
C SER A 124 -14.85 21.76 2.69
N ARG A 125 -14.65 21.21 1.50
CA ARG A 125 -15.03 21.82 0.22
C ARG A 125 -16.53 21.73 -0.05
N GLY A 126 -17.32 21.08 0.84
CA GLY A 126 -18.79 21.10 0.82
C GLY A 126 -19.46 19.87 0.24
N PHE A 127 -18.82 18.72 0.22
CA PHE A 127 -19.44 17.47 -0.18
C PHE A 127 -19.22 16.34 0.84
N SER A 128 -20.06 15.34 0.78
CA SER A 128 -19.93 14.14 1.60
C SER A 128 -20.47 12.91 0.87
N PHE A 129 -19.99 11.75 1.22
CA PHE A 129 -20.43 10.50 0.62
C PHE A 129 -20.17 9.30 1.55
N LEU A 130 -20.94 8.24 1.32
CA LEU A 130 -20.76 6.95 1.96
C LEU A 130 -20.03 6.01 1.01
N GLN A 131 -19.10 5.22 1.55
CA GLN A 131 -18.49 4.10 0.83
C GLN A 131 -18.63 2.82 1.63
N ALA A 132 -18.89 1.74 0.94
CA ALA A 132 -18.83 0.40 1.50
C ALA A 132 -17.80 -0.42 0.72
N GLY A 133 -17.16 -1.35 1.39
CA GLY A 133 -16.11 -2.13 0.79
C GLY A 133 -15.90 -3.49 1.42
N THR A 134 -15.19 -4.33 0.69
CA THR A 134 -14.74 -5.64 1.17
C THR A 134 -13.23 -5.63 1.32
N ILE A 135 -12.73 -6.39 2.28
CA ILE A 135 -11.31 -6.57 2.51
C ILE A 135 -10.91 -7.92 1.93
N GLY A 136 -10.14 -7.87 0.84
CA GLY A 136 -9.44 -9.02 0.29
C GLY A 136 -8.05 -9.10 0.88
N GLY A 137 -7.53 -10.31 1.02
CA GLY A 137 -6.16 -10.54 1.48
C GLY A 137 -5.61 -11.80 0.87
N ASP A 138 -4.30 -11.97 0.96
CA ASP A 138 -3.60 -13.19 0.61
C ASP A 138 -2.94 -13.82 1.84
N LEU A 139 -2.40 -15.01 1.69
CA LEU A 139 -1.71 -15.74 2.75
C LEU A 139 -0.38 -15.10 3.17
N GLY A 140 0.14 -14.16 2.37
CA GLY A 140 1.32 -13.37 2.66
C GLY A 140 1.04 -12.15 3.53
N GLY A 141 -0.24 -11.89 3.90
CA GLY A 141 -0.64 -10.75 4.72
C GLY A 141 -0.74 -9.44 3.95
N LEU A 142 -0.82 -9.47 2.62
CA LEU A 142 -1.14 -8.31 1.81
C LEU A 142 -2.65 -8.16 1.74
N PHE A 143 -3.16 -6.99 2.09
CA PHE A 143 -4.59 -6.71 2.08
C PHE A 143 -4.94 -5.62 1.07
N THR A 144 -6.12 -5.74 0.49
CA THR A 144 -6.71 -4.68 -0.34
C THR A 144 -8.15 -4.44 0.11
N ILE A 145 -8.49 -3.17 0.35
CA ILE A 145 -9.84 -2.73 0.64
C ILE A 145 -10.41 -2.11 -0.62
N TYR A 146 -11.49 -2.68 -1.14
CA TYR A 146 -12.18 -2.18 -2.33
C TYR A 146 -13.42 -1.41 -1.91
N PHE A 147 -13.37 -0.09 -1.96
CA PHE A 147 -14.50 0.78 -1.66
C PHE A 147 -15.26 1.17 -2.92
N ASP A 148 -16.57 1.05 -2.88
CA ASP A 148 -17.50 1.64 -3.85
C ASP A 148 -18.33 2.72 -3.15
N GLY A 149 -18.36 3.92 -3.76
CA GLY A 149 -18.98 5.10 -3.17
C GLY A 149 -20.42 5.34 -3.66
N SER A 150 -21.25 5.88 -2.77
CA SER A 150 -22.50 6.50 -3.17
C SER A 150 -22.23 7.73 -4.06
N PRO A 151 -23.12 8.04 -5.01
CA PRO A 151 -23.06 9.31 -5.73
C PRO A 151 -23.26 10.49 -4.77
N PHE A 152 -22.59 11.60 -5.06
CA PHE A 152 -22.78 12.89 -4.40
C PHE A 152 -22.77 14.02 -5.43
N VAL A 153 -23.28 15.19 -5.05
CA VAL A 153 -23.28 16.36 -5.94
C VAL A 153 -22.18 17.33 -5.49
N TYR A 154 -21.35 17.75 -6.43
CA TYR A 154 -20.33 18.77 -6.21
C TYR A 154 -20.20 19.66 -7.44
N ASN A 155 -20.26 21.00 -7.26
CA ASN A 155 -20.24 21.99 -8.35
C ASN A 155 -21.23 21.66 -9.48
N GLY A 156 -22.47 21.25 -9.13
CA GLY A 156 -23.52 20.93 -10.09
C GLY A 156 -23.32 19.62 -10.86
N LYS A 157 -22.28 18.84 -10.55
CA LYS A 157 -22.01 17.55 -11.19
C LYS A 157 -22.30 16.41 -10.20
N THR A 158 -22.90 15.32 -10.68
CA THR A 158 -23.00 14.09 -9.92
C THR A 158 -21.68 13.33 -10.01
N VAL A 159 -21.03 13.09 -8.89
CA VAL A 159 -19.72 12.44 -8.79
C VAL A 159 -19.87 11.13 -8.04
N ARG A 160 -19.20 10.09 -8.50
CA ARG A 160 -19.06 8.80 -7.80
C ARG A 160 -17.60 8.38 -7.77
N MET A 161 -17.11 7.91 -6.62
CA MET A 161 -15.72 7.54 -6.42
C MET A 161 -15.58 6.07 -6.02
N LYS A 162 -14.55 5.43 -6.55
CA LYS A 162 -14.09 4.11 -6.09
C LYS A 162 -12.65 4.19 -5.64
N HIS A 163 -12.32 3.45 -4.59
CA HIS A 163 -10.96 3.37 -4.08
C HIS A 163 -10.52 1.91 -3.92
N ALA A 164 -9.30 1.60 -4.31
CA ALA A 164 -8.63 0.36 -3.95
C ALA A 164 -7.43 0.72 -3.06
N MET A 165 -7.57 0.50 -1.75
CA MET A 165 -6.51 0.75 -0.77
C MET A 165 -5.71 -0.53 -0.58
N ARG A 166 -4.47 -0.54 -1.05
CA ARG A 166 -3.55 -1.69 -0.94
C ARG A 166 -2.60 -1.49 0.23
N MET A 167 -2.75 -2.32 1.25
CA MET A 167 -1.87 -2.37 2.41
C MET A 167 -0.63 -3.16 2.04
N LEU A 168 0.48 -2.49 1.82
CA LEU A 168 1.76 -3.11 1.45
C LEU A 168 2.59 -3.49 2.67
N SER A 169 2.39 -2.78 3.76
CA SER A 169 2.95 -3.05 5.07
C SER A 169 2.22 -2.22 6.12
N PRO A 170 2.46 -2.43 7.43
CA PRO A 170 1.98 -1.53 8.48
C PRO A 170 2.53 -0.09 8.39
N LEU A 171 3.50 0.16 7.50
CA LEU A 171 4.18 1.44 7.35
C LEU A 171 3.81 2.19 6.07
N ASN A 172 3.18 1.53 5.11
CA ASN A 172 2.77 2.17 3.86
C ASN A 172 1.58 1.48 3.20
N TYR A 173 0.74 2.29 2.57
CA TYR A 173 -0.33 1.83 1.71
C TYR A 173 -0.52 2.75 0.51
N LYS A 174 -1.16 2.23 -0.51
CA LYS A 174 -1.43 2.91 -1.77
C LYS A 174 -2.92 2.94 -2.05
N VAL A 175 -3.42 4.07 -2.57
CA VAL A 175 -4.85 4.23 -2.88
C VAL A 175 -5.04 4.52 -4.36
N ALA A 176 -5.49 3.53 -5.12
CA ALA A 176 -5.94 3.77 -6.48
C ALA A 176 -7.36 4.37 -6.44
N THR A 177 -7.50 5.57 -6.97
CA THR A 177 -8.77 6.30 -7.02
C THR A 177 -9.28 6.38 -8.45
N THR A 178 -10.56 6.08 -8.64
CA THR A 178 -11.26 6.32 -9.90
C THR A 178 -12.53 7.12 -9.66
N VAL A 179 -12.88 7.98 -10.62
CA VAL A 179 -14.01 8.91 -10.54
C VAL A 179 -14.89 8.78 -11.78
N SER A 180 -16.20 8.71 -11.57
CA SER A 180 -17.23 8.85 -12.59
C SER A 180 -17.96 10.17 -12.40
N VAL A 181 -18.23 10.88 -13.47
CA VAL A 181 -18.95 12.17 -13.47
C VAL A 181 -20.19 12.04 -14.33
N ASN A 182 -21.35 12.47 -13.78
CA ASN A 182 -22.66 12.44 -14.45
C ASN A 182 -23.03 11.06 -15.04
N GLY A 183 -22.65 9.97 -14.35
CA GLY A 183 -22.90 8.61 -14.80
C GLY A 183 -21.99 8.12 -15.93
N GLY A 184 -20.98 8.88 -16.33
CA GLY A 184 -19.99 8.48 -17.32
C GLY A 184 -19.05 7.37 -16.81
N PRO A 185 -18.13 6.90 -17.63
CA PRO A 185 -17.19 5.85 -17.24
C PRO A 185 -16.28 6.30 -16.09
N PHE A 186 -15.80 5.33 -15.29
CA PHE A 186 -14.79 5.60 -14.28
C PHE A 186 -13.43 5.88 -14.95
N THR A 187 -12.85 7.01 -14.62
CA THR A 187 -11.52 7.43 -15.08
C THR A 187 -10.53 7.43 -13.92
N ASN A 188 -9.25 7.22 -14.22
CA ASN A 188 -8.20 7.26 -13.22
C ASN A 188 -8.08 8.69 -12.64
N TYR A 189 -8.08 8.79 -11.30
CA TYR A 189 -7.95 10.05 -10.58
C TYR A 189 -6.67 10.10 -9.72
N GLY A 190 -5.78 9.14 -9.90
CA GLY A 190 -4.49 9.09 -9.23
C GLY A 190 -4.33 7.87 -8.33
N ASN A 191 -3.12 7.74 -7.81
CA ASN A 191 -2.69 6.54 -7.11
C ASN A 191 -1.63 6.89 -6.04
N PRO A 192 -1.98 7.79 -5.10
CA PRO A 192 -1.05 8.29 -4.09
C PRO A 192 -0.62 7.21 -3.09
N TRP A 193 0.50 7.50 -2.44
CA TRP A 193 1.08 6.71 -1.39
C TRP A 193 0.91 7.40 -0.04
N TRP A 194 0.53 6.64 0.97
CA TRP A 194 0.60 7.03 2.38
C TRP A 194 1.78 6.36 3.04
N LYS A 195 2.55 7.13 3.81
CA LYS A 195 3.69 6.67 4.59
C LYS A 195 3.44 7.00 6.06
N LYS A 196 3.61 6.01 6.94
CA LYS A 196 3.42 6.19 8.39
C LYS A 196 4.53 7.07 8.96
N ASP A 197 4.15 8.07 9.73
CA ASP A 197 5.08 8.89 10.50
C ASP A 197 5.45 8.15 11.79
N VAL A 198 6.56 7.41 11.74
CA VAL A 198 7.05 6.61 12.87
C VAL A 198 7.67 7.46 13.97
N THR A 199 7.97 8.74 13.72
CA THR A 199 8.54 9.66 14.73
C THR A 199 7.50 10.13 15.73
N ALA A 200 6.22 10.09 15.37
CA ALA A 200 5.11 10.50 16.21
C ALA A 200 4.72 9.47 17.30
N THR A 201 5.30 8.26 17.27
CA THR A 201 4.92 7.14 18.15
C THR A 201 5.75 7.07 19.44
N SER A 202 6.70 7.98 19.66
CA SER A 202 7.63 7.93 20.80
C SER A 202 7.25 8.94 21.91
N LYS A 203 5.97 8.99 22.31
CA LYS A 203 5.56 9.72 23.54
C LYS A 203 4.55 8.90 24.31
#